data_a60fa068e2417961fa4e796bd6cf004d
#
_entry.id   a60fa068e2417961fa4e796bd6cf004d
#
_cell.length_a   1.000
_cell.length_b   1.000
_cell.length_c   1.000
_cell.angle_alpha   90.00
_cell.angle_beta   90.00
_cell.angle_gamma   90.00
#
_symmetry.space_group_name_H-M   'P 1'
#
loop_
_entity.id
_entity.type
_entity.pdbx_description
1 polymer ?
#
loop_
_entity_poly.entity_id
_entity_poly.type
_entity_poly.pdbx_seq_one_letter_code
_entity_poly.pdbx_strand_id
1 'polypeptide(L)'
;MKLFISADIEGCAGVALTDETHKKESVYQRFAEEMTEEVVAACEAAHEAGADEIVVKDGHGDASNIDPLKMPEYVTLIRGKSGHPYNMMYGIDDSYDGVLYLGYHAPAGDPNFSISHTSTGNSLYIHLNGKVMSECMLNSYTAASHHVPVLFLSGDEEICRQAKELIPGITTVETKHGVGAATWCKAKGKVISEIREGVKKAVAGQKKECQVALPEHFTYEVTYKDWKKVYTMSFYPGMQRVDTFTNKLETDRWMDIVTAHCFVVY
;
A
#
# COMPACT_ATOMS: atom_id res chain seq x y z
N MET A 1 3.12 -15.46 -17.06
CA MET A 1 3.54 -14.26 -16.28
C MET A 1 2.99 -14.39 -14.87
N LYS A 2 3.85 -14.13 -13.84
CA LYS A 2 3.50 -14.23 -12.43
C LYS A 2 3.38 -12.83 -11.82
N LEU A 3 2.24 -12.50 -11.23
CA LEU A 3 1.97 -11.18 -10.64
C LEU A 3 1.70 -11.27 -9.13
N PHE A 4 2.19 -10.27 -8.41
CA PHE A 4 1.88 -10.05 -7.01
C PHE A 4 0.90 -8.88 -6.87
N ILE A 5 -0.18 -9.06 -6.12
CA ILE A 5 -1.15 -8.03 -5.81
C ILE A 5 -1.12 -7.77 -4.30
N SER A 6 -0.85 -6.54 -3.90
CA SER A 6 -1.04 -6.09 -2.52
C SER A 6 -2.30 -5.23 -2.46
N ALA A 7 -3.25 -5.61 -1.61
CA ALA A 7 -4.56 -4.98 -1.54
C ALA A 7 -4.80 -4.35 -0.16
N ASP A 8 -5.38 -3.15 -0.17
CA ASP A 8 -5.80 -2.39 1.00
C ASP A 8 -7.27 -1.98 0.85
N ILE A 9 -7.89 -1.44 1.90
CA ILE A 9 -9.31 -1.10 1.88
C ILE A 9 -9.57 0.41 1.78
N GLU A 10 -8.73 1.24 2.38
CA GLU A 10 -8.95 2.68 2.53
C GLU A 10 -9.09 3.40 1.18
N GLY A 11 -8.32 2.97 0.18
CA GLY A 11 -8.35 3.54 -1.16
C GLY A 11 -9.44 2.96 -2.07
N CYS A 12 -10.23 1.98 -1.64
CA CYS A 12 -11.36 1.44 -2.43
C CYS A 12 -12.45 2.49 -2.64
N ALA A 13 -13.21 2.40 -3.73
CA ALA A 13 -14.06 3.47 -4.28
C ALA A 13 -14.95 4.19 -3.26
N GLY A 14 -15.70 3.45 -2.46
CA GLY A 14 -16.71 4.00 -1.54
C GLY A 14 -16.21 4.36 -0.16
N VAL A 15 -15.01 3.92 0.23
CA VAL A 15 -14.48 4.07 1.59
C VAL A 15 -14.07 5.53 1.84
N ALA A 16 -14.58 6.13 2.92
CA ALA A 16 -14.35 7.51 3.29
C ALA A 16 -14.12 7.73 4.80
N LEU A 17 -14.56 6.80 5.63
CA LEU A 17 -14.56 6.92 7.09
C LEU A 17 -13.85 5.73 7.74
N THR A 18 -13.22 5.97 8.89
CA THR A 18 -12.51 4.95 9.66
C THR A 18 -13.37 3.75 10.04
N ASP A 19 -14.64 3.99 10.42
CA ASP A 19 -15.56 2.92 10.81
C ASP A 19 -15.83 1.92 9.67
N GLU A 20 -15.70 2.37 8.44
CA GLU A 20 -15.89 1.56 7.22
C GLU A 20 -14.76 0.55 7.00
N THR A 21 -13.62 0.74 7.66
CA THR A 21 -12.44 -0.12 7.56
C THR A 21 -12.26 -1.06 8.75
N HIS A 22 -13.06 -0.92 9.81
CA HIS A 22 -12.90 -1.67 11.04
C HIS A 22 -13.92 -2.80 11.20
N LYS A 23 -13.45 -4.05 11.34
CA LYS A 23 -14.29 -5.28 11.45
C LYS A 23 -15.33 -5.28 12.55
N LYS A 24 -15.14 -4.48 13.59
CA LYS A 24 -16.08 -4.40 14.72
C LYS A 24 -17.30 -3.52 14.41
N GLU A 25 -17.20 -2.73 13.35
CA GLU A 25 -18.26 -1.81 12.95
C GLU A 25 -19.26 -2.49 12.02
N SER A 26 -20.54 -2.20 12.22
CA SER A 26 -21.64 -2.84 11.49
C SER A 26 -21.62 -2.55 9.98
N VAL A 27 -21.00 -1.44 9.58
CA VAL A 27 -20.90 -1.02 8.18
C VAL A 27 -19.77 -1.69 7.42
N TYR A 28 -18.76 -2.22 8.12
CA TYR A 28 -17.52 -2.77 7.55
C TYR A 28 -17.75 -3.81 6.46
N GLN A 29 -18.66 -4.77 6.66
CA GLN A 29 -18.86 -5.89 5.74
C GLN A 29 -19.10 -5.44 4.31
N ARG A 30 -19.85 -4.35 4.15
CA ARG A 30 -20.17 -3.75 2.84
C ARG A 30 -18.90 -3.27 2.11
N PHE A 31 -17.96 -2.67 2.83
CA PHE A 31 -16.73 -2.14 2.26
C PHE A 31 -15.67 -3.23 2.03
N ALA A 32 -15.64 -4.26 2.86
CA ALA A 32 -14.86 -5.47 2.60
C ALA A 32 -15.32 -6.22 1.34
N GLU A 33 -16.63 -6.23 1.07
CA GLU A 33 -17.20 -6.75 -0.18
C GLU A 33 -16.77 -5.90 -1.39
N GLU A 34 -16.74 -4.57 -1.26
CA GLU A 34 -16.27 -3.66 -2.29
C GLU A 34 -14.79 -3.88 -2.61
N MET A 35 -13.93 -3.96 -1.58
CA MET A 35 -12.52 -4.33 -1.72
C MET A 35 -12.36 -5.66 -2.46
N THR A 36 -13.15 -6.68 -2.08
CA THR A 36 -13.12 -7.98 -2.73
C THR A 36 -13.45 -7.89 -4.23
N GLU A 37 -14.49 -7.12 -4.59
CA GLU A 37 -14.90 -6.95 -5.99
C GLU A 37 -13.84 -6.22 -6.83
N GLU A 38 -13.19 -5.19 -6.29
CA GLU A 38 -12.08 -4.50 -6.96
C GLU A 38 -10.87 -5.43 -7.17
N VAL A 39 -10.53 -6.26 -6.17
CA VAL A 39 -9.46 -7.26 -6.27
C VAL A 39 -9.78 -8.33 -7.32
N VAL A 40 -11.00 -8.87 -7.31
CA VAL A 40 -11.44 -9.84 -8.32
C VAL A 40 -11.37 -9.26 -9.72
N ALA A 41 -11.85 -8.03 -9.91
CA ALA A 41 -11.80 -7.35 -11.20
C ALA A 41 -10.37 -7.17 -11.72
N ALA A 42 -9.42 -6.86 -10.84
CA ALA A 42 -8.01 -6.75 -11.18
C ALA A 42 -7.39 -8.11 -11.54
N CYS A 43 -7.70 -9.17 -10.78
CA CYS A 43 -7.25 -10.53 -11.05
C CYS A 43 -7.73 -11.03 -12.41
N GLU A 44 -9.02 -10.85 -12.71
CA GLU A 44 -9.60 -11.24 -14.00
C GLU A 44 -8.97 -10.48 -15.16
N ALA A 45 -8.80 -9.16 -15.01
CA ALA A 45 -8.17 -8.32 -16.03
C ALA A 45 -6.69 -8.69 -16.26
N ALA A 46 -5.95 -9.01 -15.19
CA ALA A 46 -4.57 -9.46 -15.28
C ALA A 46 -4.46 -10.82 -15.97
N HIS A 47 -5.36 -11.76 -15.66
CA HIS A 47 -5.42 -13.06 -16.31
C HIS A 47 -5.78 -12.95 -17.80
N GLU A 48 -6.78 -12.15 -18.15
CA GLU A 48 -7.14 -11.85 -19.54
C GLU A 48 -5.99 -11.20 -20.32
N ALA A 49 -5.09 -10.47 -19.63
CA ALA A 49 -3.89 -9.88 -20.22
C ALA A 49 -2.66 -10.81 -20.23
N GLY A 50 -2.80 -12.09 -19.84
CA GLY A 50 -1.78 -13.12 -19.92
C GLY A 50 -1.00 -13.40 -18.62
N ALA A 51 -1.55 -13.05 -17.46
CA ALA A 51 -1.01 -13.53 -16.19
C ALA A 51 -1.51 -14.95 -15.91
N ASP A 52 -0.59 -15.91 -15.78
CA ASP A 52 -0.91 -17.32 -15.55
C ASP A 52 -0.96 -17.66 -14.06
N GLU A 53 -0.21 -16.91 -13.24
CA GLU A 53 -0.10 -17.08 -11.79
C GLU A 53 -0.30 -15.72 -11.11
N ILE A 54 -1.25 -15.61 -10.22
CA ILE A 54 -1.58 -14.38 -9.48
C ILE A 54 -1.61 -14.71 -7.98
N VAL A 55 -0.77 -14.00 -7.23
CA VAL A 55 -0.76 -14.09 -5.76
C VAL A 55 -1.28 -12.77 -5.21
N VAL A 56 -2.34 -12.83 -4.43
CA VAL A 56 -2.95 -11.69 -3.75
C VAL A 56 -2.58 -11.72 -2.27
N LYS A 57 -2.02 -10.64 -1.75
CA LYS A 57 -1.82 -10.41 -0.31
C LYS A 57 -2.88 -9.43 0.20
N ASP A 58 -3.73 -9.89 1.08
CA ASP A 58 -4.62 -9.05 1.86
C ASP A 58 -3.79 -8.25 2.86
N GLY A 59 -3.75 -6.93 2.73
CA GLY A 59 -2.86 -6.03 3.47
C GLY A 59 -3.50 -5.37 4.68
N HIS A 60 -4.80 -5.05 4.62
CA HIS A 60 -5.47 -4.24 5.60
C HIS A 60 -5.69 -4.93 6.96
N GLY A 61 -5.48 -4.18 8.04
CA GLY A 61 -5.81 -4.61 9.40
C GLY A 61 -5.18 -5.94 9.77
N ASP A 62 -5.98 -6.96 10.08
CA ASP A 62 -5.53 -8.32 10.37
C ASP A 62 -5.33 -9.20 9.11
N ALA A 63 -5.46 -8.62 7.92
CA ALA A 63 -5.30 -9.27 6.62
C ALA A 63 -6.30 -10.43 6.40
N SER A 64 -7.58 -10.19 6.69
CA SER A 64 -8.65 -11.16 6.43
C SER A 64 -9.95 -10.49 5.94
N ASN A 65 -9.78 -9.50 5.05
CA ASN A 65 -10.85 -8.66 4.53
C ASN A 65 -11.46 -9.22 3.24
N ILE A 66 -10.59 -9.76 2.38
CA ILE A 66 -10.99 -10.33 1.08
C ILE A 66 -11.73 -11.66 1.30
N ASP A 67 -12.89 -11.81 0.66
CA ASP A 67 -13.66 -13.06 0.68
C ASP A 67 -12.98 -14.14 -0.19
N PRO A 68 -12.43 -15.22 0.43
CA PRO A 68 -11.74 -16.25 -0.33
C PRO A 68 -12.67 -17.06 -1.26
N LEU A 69 -13.98 -17.04 -1.01
CA LEU A 69 -14.94 -17.78 -1.82
C LEU A 69 -15.23 -17.09 -3.17
N LYS A 70 -14.85 -15.82 -3.31
CA LYS A 70 -15.01 -15.05 -4.56
C LYS A 70 -13.75 -15.05 -5.43
N MET A 71 -12.63 -15.60 -4.94
CA MET A 71 -11.38 -15.62 -5.70
C MET A 71 -11.45 -16.58 -6.89
N PRO A 72 -10.97 -16.17 -8.08
CA PRO A 72 -10.80 -17.08 -9.21
C PRO A 72 -9.87 -18.25 -8.88
N GLU A 73 -10.07 -19.40 -9.52
CA GLU A 73 -9.33 -20.65 -9.24
C GLU A 73 -7.82 -20.57 -9.49
N TYR A 74 -7.38 -19.64 -10.34
CA TYR A 74 -5.95 -19.39 -10.65
C TYR A 74 -5.27 -18.42 -9.69
N VAL A 75 -5.97 -17.95 -8.64
CA VAL A 75 -5.45 -17.01 -7.66
C VAL A 75 -5.05 -17.72 -6.37
N THR A 76 -3.86 -17.42 -5.87
CA THR A 76 -3.46 -17.76 -4.51
C THR A 76 -3.65 -16.56 -3.60
N LEU A 77 -4.48 -16.68 -2.56
CA LEU A 77 -4.74 -15.61 -1.59
C LEU A 77 -3.96 -15.83 -0.30
N ILE A 78 -3.07 -14.88 0.04
CA ILE A 78 -2.34 -14.84 1.31
C ILE A 78 -3.17 -14.01 2.31
N ARG A 79 -3.69 -14.68 3.35
CA ARG A 79 -4.48 -14.07 4.43
C ARG A 79 -3.72 -14.13 5.75
N GLY A 80 -4.03 -13.20 6.65
CA GLY A 80 -3.43 -13.10 7.97
C GLY A 80 -2.05 -12.41 7.95
N LYS A 81 -1.60 -12.00 9.13
CA LYS A 81 -0.29 -11.38 9.34
C LYS A 81 0.74 -12.46 9.68
N SER A 82 1.78 -12.60 8.86
CA SER A 82 2.87 -13.56 9.10
C SER A 82 3.82 -13.12 10.22
N GLY A 83 3.82 -11.83 10.58
CA GLY A 83 4.84 -11.25 11.46
C GLY A 83 6.16 -10.91 10.75
N HIS A 84 6.28 -11.20 9.46
CA HIS A 84 7.45 -10.81 8.67
C HIS A 84 7.47 -9.29 8.43
N PRO A 85 8.66 -8.62 8.47
CA PRO A 85 8.78 -7.18 8.26
C PRO A 85 8.22 -6.66 6.92
N TYR A 86 8.11 -7.48 5.89
CA TYR A 86 7.49 -7.10 4.62
C TYR A 86 5.98 -6.83 4.71
N ASN A 87 5.31 -7.28 5.78
CA ASN A 87 3.90 -7.00 6.07
C ASN A 87 2.96 -7.17 4.85
N MET A 88 2.53 -6.07 4.21
CA MET A 88 1.65 -6.07 3.02
C MET A 88 2.32 -6.68 1.77
N MET A 89 3.64 -6.81 1.76
CA MET A 89 4.41 -7.43 0.68
C MET A 89 4.91 -8.84 1.05
N TYR A 90 4.41 -9.43 2.16
CA TYR A 90 4.81 -10.79 2.52
C TYR A 90 4.41 -11.80 1.45
N GLY A 91 5.39 -12.56 0.98
CA GLY A 91 5.26 -13.52 -0.11
C GLY A 91 5.87 -13.05 -1.43
N ILE A 92 6.36 -11.79 -1.52
CA ILE A 92 7.11 -11.34 -2.69
C ILE A 92 8.52 -11.94 -2.71
N ASP A 93 8.99 -12.28 -3.90
CA ASP A 93 10.35 -12.73 -4.22
C ASP A 93 10.73 -12.35 -5.64
N ASP A 94 11.95 -12.71 -6.07
CA ASP A 94 12.51 -12.36 -7.38
C ASP A 94 11.82 -13.10 -8.56
N SER A 95 10.86 -14.00 -8.30
CA SER A 95 10.16 -14.78 -9.34
C SER A 95 8.98 -14.04 -9.96
N TYR A 96 8.58 -12.90 -9.39
CA TYR A 96 7.45 -12.13 -9.90
C TYR A 96 7.84 -11.21 -11.06
N ASP A 97 6.96 -11.12 -12.04
CA ASP A 97 7.11 -10.26 -13.22
C ASP A 97 6.59 -8.83 -13.00
N GLY A 98 5.82 -8.59 -11.94
CA GLY A 98 5.27 -7.29 -11.59
C GLY A 98 4.39 -7.29 -10.37
N VAL A 99 4.21 -6.08 -9.80
CA VAL A 99 3.36 -5.81 -8.64
C VAL A 99 2.21 -4.90 -9.05
N LEU A 100 1.02 -5.16 -8.51
CA LEU A 100 -0.14 -4.29 -8.58
C LEU A 100 -0.57 -3.90 -7.16
N TYR A 101 -0.90 -2.63 -6.93
CA TYR A 101 -1.45 -2.12 -5.69
C TYR A 101 -2.92 -1.77 -5.87
N LEU A 102 -3.78 -2.27 -4.99
CA LEU A 102 -5.22 -2.01 -5.03
C LEU A 102 -5.70 -1.38 -3.73
N GLY A 103 -6.51 -0.34 -3.84
CA GLY A 103 -7.11 0.32 -2.69
C GLY A 103 -6.11 1.05 -1.79
N TYR A 104 -4.97 1.51 -2.30
CA TYR A 104 -3.97 2.28 -1.55
C TYR A 104 -4.44 3.71 -1.29
N HIS A 105 -3.85 4.37 -0.30
CA HIS A 105 -4.32 5.65 0.20
C HIS A 105 -3.19 6.64 0.54
N ALA A 106 -3.57 7.90 0.75
CA ALA A 106 -2.69 8.99 1.12
C ALA A 106 -1.93 8.71 2.43
N PRO A 107 -0.65 9.15 2.54
CA PRO A 107 0.20 8.92 3.70
C PRO A 107 -0.25 9.72 4.93
N ALA A 108 0.33 9.37 6.08
CA ALA A 108 0.20 10.15 7.30
C ALA A 108 0.58 11.61 7.06
N GLY A 109 -0.26 12.53 7.53
CA GLY A 109 -0.06 13.97 7.40
C GLY A 109 -0.66 14.60 6.13
N ASP A 110 -1.28 13.82 5.24
CA ASP A 110 -2.05 14.39 4.15
C ASP A 110 -3.31 15.09 4.67
N PRO A 111 -3.55 16.38 4.30
CA PRO A 111 -4.68 17.15 4.82
C PRO A 111 -5.99 16.91 4.06
N ASN A 112 -5.94 16.21 2.93
CA ASN A 112 -7.05 16.11 1.99
C ASN A 112 -7.74 14.74 1.99
N PHE A 113 -7.33 13.81 2.85
CA PHE A 113 -8.01 12.54 2.99
C PHE A 113 -8.26 12.20 4.46
N SER A 114 -9.54 12.00 4.82
CA SER A 114 -10.01 11.92 6.20
C SER A 114 -9.40 10.77 7.03
N ILE A 115 -8.95 9.71 6.35
CA ILE A 115 -8.36 8.52 6.98
C ILE A 115 -6.89 8.30 6.56
N SER A 116 -6.20 9.36 6.12
CA SER A 116 -4.79 9.32 5.76
C SER A 116 -3.92 8.85 6.93
N HIS A 117 -3.06 7.88 6.68
CA HIS A 117 -2.11 7.36 7.65
C HIS A 117 -0.97 6.59 6.94
N THR A 118 0.01 6.10 7.70
CA THR A 118 1.01 5.16 7.18
C THR A 118 1.13 4.03 8.18
N SER A 119 0.62 2.88 7.84
CA SER A 119 0.54 1.62 8.61
C SER A 119 -0.28 1.69 9.88
N THR A 120 -0.28 2.82 10.59
CA THR A 120 -1.11 3.08 11.78
C THR A 120 -1.44 4.56 11.92
N GLY A 121 -2.46 4.86 12.72
CA GLY A 121 -2.80 6.24 13.10
C GLY A 121 -1.85 6.89 14.13
N ASN A 122 -0.78 6.22 14.57
CA ASN A 122 0.10 6.70 15.65
C ASN A 122 1.11 7.77 15.21
N SER A 123 1.47 7.78 13.94
CA SER A 123 2.44 8.73 13.39
C SER A 123 1.75 9.98 12.85
N LEU A 124 2.36 11.14 13.06
CA LEU A 124 1.97 12.38 12.42
C LEU A 124 2.57 12.45 11.01
N TYR A 125 3.86 12.14 10.89
CA TYR A 125 4.58 12.02 9.63
C TYR A 125 5.55 10.85 9.71
N ILE A 126 5.81 10.21 8.57
CA ILE A 126 6.95 9.33 8.37
C ILE A 126 7.69 9.84 7.14
N HIS A 127 9.00 10.05 7.25
CA HIS A 127 9.82 10.47 6.12
C HIS A 127 10.86 9.40 5.80
N LEU A 128 11.12 9.22 4.53
CA LEU A 128 12.22 8.43 4.01
C LEU A 128 13.02 9.28 3.02
N ASN A 129 14.29 9.51 3.33
CA ASN A 129 15.17 10.39 2.56
C ASN A 129 14.56 11.79 2.31
N GLY A 130 13.93 12.35 3.34
CA GLY A 130 13.30 13.68 3.32
C GLY A 130 11.94 13.76 2.60
N LYS A 131 11.43 12.65 2.04
CA LYS A 131 10.10 12.59 1.41
C LYS A 131 9.08 11.95 2.35
N VAL A 132 7.85 12.43 2.34
CA VAL A 132 6.75 11.79 3.10
C VAL A 132 6.55 10.38 2.56
N MET A 133 6.69 9.40 3.46
CA MET A 133 6.59 7.99 3.12
C MET A 133 5.16 7.49 3.25
N SER A 134 4.57 7.10 2.13
CA SER A 134 3.34 6.31 2.07
C SER A 134 3.63 4.81 2.16
N GLU A 135 2.60 4.01 2.37
CA GLU A 135 2.70 2.54 2.24
C GLU A 135 3.05 2.13 0.80
N CYS A 136 2.60 2.90 -0.20
CA CYS A 136 3.02 2.71 -1.59
C CYS A 136 4.54 2.85 -1.74
N MET A 137 5.15 3.87 -1.15
CA MET A 137 6.62 4.05 -1.20
C MET A 137 7.35 2.92 -0.47
N LEU A 138 6.92 2.56 0.74
CA LEU A 138 7.50 1.47 1.54
C LEU A 138 7.46 0.14 0.76
N ASN A 139 6.30 -0.17 0.20
CA ASN A 139 6.06 -1.40 -0.54
C ASN A 139 6.78 -1.42 -1.90
N SER A 140 6.90 -0.26 -2.56
CA SER A 140 7.63 -0.13 -3.83
C SER A 140 9.14 -0.34 -3.66
N TYR A 141 9.73 0.13 -2.56
CA TYR A 141 11.14 -0.18 -2.26
C TYR A 141 11.32 -1.64 -1.84
N THR A 142 10.31 -2.26 -1.20
CA THR A 142 10.33 -3.71 -0.97
C THR A 142 10.29 -4.49 -2.28
N ALA A 143 9.44 -4.11 -3.24
CA ALA A 143 9.43 -4.70 -4.58
C ALA A 143 10.77 -4.49 -5.31
N ALA A 144 11.35 -3.27 -5.20
CA ALA A 144 12.63 -2.93 -5.81
C ALA A 144 13.79 -3.77 -5.24
N SER A 145 13.75 -4.12 -3.95
CA SER A 145 14.77 -4.99 -3.32
C SER A 145 14.76 -6.42 -3.89
N HIS A 146 13.68 -6.80 -4.57
CA HIS A 146 13.51 -8.04 -5.33
C HIS A 146 13.53 -7.83 -6.86
N HIS A 147 13.92 -6.63 -7.33
CA HIS A 147 13.97 -6.27 -8.75
C HIS A 147 12.62 -6.39 -9.48
N VAL A 148 11.50 -6.36 -8.76
CA VAL A 148 10.15 -6.49 -9.31
C VAL A 148 9.56 -5.11 -9.61
N PRO A 149 9.11 -4.83 -10.87
CA PRO A 149 8.51 -3.56 -11.23
C PRO A 149 7.10 -3.40 -10.65
N VAL A 150 6.71 -2.16 -10.32
CA VAL A 150 5.36 -1.83 -9.86
C VAL A 150 4.55 -1.26 -11.03
N LEU A 151 3.60 -2.03 -11.54
CA LEU A 151 2.93 -1.76 -12.81
C LEU A 151 1.66 -0.92 -12.68
N PHE A 152 0.93 -1.09 -11.57
CA PHE A 152 -0.41 -0.52 -11.39
C PHE A 152 -0.67 -0.10 -9.95
N LEU A 153 -1.47 0.96 -9.78
CA LEU A 153 -2.03 1.35 -8.49
C LEU A 153 -3.46 1.89 -8.68
N SER A 154 -4.40 1.44 -7.82
CA SER A 154 -5.67 2.13 -7.58
C SER A 154 -5.71 2.70 -6.18
N GLY A 155 -6.27 3.90 -6.01
CA GLY A 155 -6.37 4.57 -4.73
C GLY A 155 -6.89 5.99 -4.83
N ASP A 156 -6.75 6.78 -3.77
CA ASP A 156 -7.11 8.18 -3.81
C ASP A 156 -6.19 9.03 -4.72
N GLU A 157 -6.58 10.29 -4.96
CA GLU A 157 -5.85 11.21 -5.84
C GLU A 157 -4.40 11.41 -5.41
N GLU A 158 -4.16 11.61 -4.10
CA GLU A 158 -2.82 11.89 -3.58
C GLU A 158 -1.89 10.70 -3.72
N ILE A 159 -2.35 9.47 -3.41
CA ILE A 159 -1.50 8.31 -3.58
C ILE A 159 -1.21 8.01 -5.06
N CYS A 160 -2.18 8.29 -5.95
CA CYS A 160 -1.96 8.21 -7.40
C CYS A 160 -0.91 9.22 -7.87
N ARG A 161 -0.90 10.44 -7.33
CA ARG A 161 0.09 11.47 -7.61
C ARG A 161 1.48 11.04 -7.12
N GLN A 162 1.60 10.60 -5.85
CA GLN A 162 2.87 10.13 -5.29
C GLN A 162 3.43 8.92 -6.04
N ALA A 163 2.57 7.98 -6.41
CA ALA A 163 2.99 6.81 -7.18
C ALA A 163 3.60 7.20 -8.53
N LYS A 164 3.02 8.16 -9.25
CA LYS A 164 3.58 8.66 -10.52
C LYS A 164 4.89 9.42 -10.33
N GLU A 165 5.06 10.14 -9.23
CA GLU A 165 6.34 10.81 -8.92
C GLU A 165 7.46 9.82 -8.61
N LEU A 166 7.13 8.70 -7.94
CA LEU A 166 8.09 7.65 -7.61
C LEU A 166 8.38 6.75 -8.83
N ILE A 167 7.35 6.46 -9.63
CA ILE A 167 7.35 5.46 -10.70
C ILE A 167 6.72 6.08 -11.97
N PRO A 168 7.49 6.77 -12.81
CA PRO A 168 6.93 7.50 -13.96
C PRO A 168 6.13 6.65 -14.95
N GLY A 169 6.43 5.35 -15.07
CA GLY A 169 5.74 4.42 -15.97
C GLY A 169 4.49 3.76 -15.37
N ILE A 170 4.17 3.99 -14.10
CA ILE A 170 3.03 3.33 -13.46
C ILE A 170 1.69 3.75 -14.05
N THR A 171 0.80 2.79 -14.23
CA THR A 171 -0.61 3.08 -14.54
C THR A 171 -1.39 3.26 -13.24
N THR A 172 -2.12 4.37 -13.11
CA THR A 172 -2.93 4.63 -11.90
C THR A 172 -4.41 4.79 -12.23
N VAL A 173 -5.26 4.39 -11.28
CA VAL A 173 -6.71 4.62 -11.28
C VAL A 173 -7.09 5.35 -9.99
N GLU A 174 -7.52 6.58 -10.13
CA GLU A 174 -8.03 7.38 -9.03
C GLU A 174 -9.47 6.95 -8.71
N THR A 175 -9.70 6.57 -7.46
CA THR A 175 -11.01 6.12 -6.98
C THR A 175 -11.82 7.26 -6.35
N LYS A 176 -11.14 8.22 -5.76
CA LYS A 176 -11.70 9.35 -5.00
C LYS A 176 -10.69 10.48 -4.84
N HIS A 177 -11.17 11.66 -4.43
CA HIS A 177 -10.34 12.74 -3.90
C HIS A 177 -10.98 13.34 -2.66
N GLY A 178 -10.18 13.96 -1.81
CA GLY A 178 -10.63 14.57 -0.57
C GLY A 178 -10.46 16.09 -0.54
N VAL A 179 -11.28 16.75 0.27
CA VAL A 179 -11.10 18.15 0.65
C VAL A 179 -11.40 18.27 2.14
N GLY A 180 -10.38 18.44 2.94
CA GLY A 180 -10.50 18.34 4.40
C GLY A 180 -11.02 16.96 4.82
N ALA A 181 -12.11 16.91 5.58
CA ALA A 181 -12.72 15.66 6.02
C ALA A 181 -13.83 15.12 5.07
N ALA A 182 -14.06 15.76 3.91
CA ALA A 182 -15.03 15.31 2.94
C ALA A 182 -14.35 14.57 1.78
N THR A 183 -14.99 13.49 1.29
CA THR A 183 -14.45 12.67 0.20
C THR A 183 -15.43 12.62 -0.97
N TRP A 184 -14.96 12.90 -2.17
CA TRP A 184 -15.70 12.73 -3.44
C TRP A 184 -15.37 11.36 -4.02
N CYS A 185 -16.24 10.40 -3.82
CA CYS A 185 -16.06 9.04 -4.30
C CYS A 185 -16.62 8.88 -5.72
N LYS A 186 -15.85 8.24 -6.61
CA LYS A 186 -16.37 7.74 -7.87
C LYS A 186 -17.34 6.59 -7.60
N ALA A 187 -18.34 6.41 -8.46
CA ALA A 187 -19.24 5.27 -8.38
C ALA A 187 -18.45 3.95 -8.56
N LYS A 188 -18.71 2.95 -7.71
CA LYS A 188 -18.04 1.64 -7.70
C LYS A 188 -17.95 1.00 -9.10
N GLY A 189 -19.05 0.96 -9.85
CA GLY A 189 -19.05 0.36 -11.19
C GLY A 189 -18.11 1.04 -12.17
N LYS A 190 -17.93 2.37 -12.05
CA LYS A 190 -16.95 3.12 -12.84
C LYS A 190 -15.51 2.75 -12.44
N VAL A 191 -15.22 2.69 -11.14
CA VAL A 191 -13.89 2.31 -10.65
C VAL A 191 -13.52 0.90 -11.09
N ILE A 192 -14.41 -0.07 -10.97
CA ILE A 192 -14.20 -1.44 -11.44
C ILE A 192 -13.87 -1.48 -12.93
N SER A 193 -14.58 -0.71 -13.76
CA SER A 193 -14.27 -0.62 -15.20
C SER A 193 -12.90 -0.01 -15.45
N GLU A 194 -12.57 1.10 -14.76
CA GLU A 194 -11.27 1.75 -14.88
C GLU A 194 -10.11 0.86 -14.39
N ILE A 195 -10.31 0.08 -13.31
CA ILE A 195 -9.33 -0.92 -12.83
C ILE A 195 -9.09 -1.99 -13.90
N ARG A 196 -10.14 -2.56 -14.50
CA ARG A 196 -10.00 -3.56 -15.56
C ARG A 196 -9.19 -3.05 -16.75
N GLU A 197 -9.51 -1.86 -17.22
CA GLU A 197 -8.80 -1.22 -18.35
C GLU A 197 -7.35 -0.88 -17.96
N GLY A 198 -7.15 -0.31 -16.78
CA GLY A 198 -5.83 0.07 -16.28
C GLY A 198 -4.89 -1.11 -16.07
N VAL A 199 -5.40 -2.20 -15.48
CA VAL A 199 -4.61 -3.42 -15.27
C VAL A 199 -4.21 -4.06 -16.60
N LYS A 200 -5.12 -4.19 -17.57
CA LYS A 200 -4.78 -4.69 -18.90
C LYS A 200 -3.70 -3.86 -19.58
N LYS A 201 -3.82 -2.54 -19.51
CA LYS A 201 -2.81 -1.61 -20.02
C LYS A 201 -1.45 -1.77 -19.32
N ALA A 202 -1.45 -1.87 -17.99
CA ALA A 202 -0.24 -2.01 -17.19
C ALA A 202 0.50 -3.32 -17.48
N VAL A 203 -0.24 -4.43 -17.57
CA VAL A 203 0.31 -5.76 -17.84
C VAL A 203 0.88 -5.88 -19.26
N ALA A 204 0.24 -5.25 -20.24
CA ALA A 204 0.71 -5.19 -21.64
C ALA A 204 1.82 -4.15 -21.86
N GLY A 205 2.06 -3.24 -20.92
CA GLY A 205 2.96 -2.10 -21.03
C GLY A 205 4.45 -2.43 -20.88
N GLN A 206 5.27 -1.38 -20.94
CA GLN A 206 6.73 -1.50 -20.79
C GLN A 206 7.13 -1.53 -19.31
N LYS A 207 7.45 -2.70 -18.78
CA LYS A 207 7.81 -2.92 -17.38
C LYS A 207 9.07 -2.17 -16.93
N LYS A 208 9.99 -1.86 -17.84
CA LYS A 208 11.26 -1.17 -17.53
C LYS A 208 11.03 0.23 -16.94
N GLU A 209 10.01 0.94 -17.40
CA GLU A 209 9.67 2.28 -16.89
C GLU A 209 8.98 2.24 -15.51
N CYS A 210 8.58 1.04 -15.08
CA CYS A 210 7.95 0.76 -13.80
C CYS A 210 8.94 0.25 -12.72
N GLN A 211 10.23 0.18 -13.05
CA GLN A 211 11.28 -0.17 -12.08
C GLN A 211 11.54 1.00 -11.14
N VAL A 212 11.61 0.70 -9.85
CA VAL A 212 11.98 1.66 -8.81
C VAL A 212 13.46 1.49 -8.49
N ALA A 213 14.22 2.57 -8.50
CA ALA A 213 15.61 2.54 -8.05
C ALA A 213 15.64 2.51 -6.52
N LEU A 214 16.24 1.45 -5.97
CA LEU A 214 16.44 1.35 -4.52
C LEU A 214 17.59 2.28 -4.13
N PRO A 215 17.41 3.22 -3.17
CA PRO A 215 18.50 4.04 -2.66
C PRO A 215 19.62 3.20 -2.02
N GLU A 216 20.86 3.68 -2.11
CA GLU A 216 22.01 3.05 -1.44
C GLU A 216 22.06 3.38 0.06
N HIS A 217 21.45 4.51 0.46
CA HIS A 217 21.40 4.97 1.85
C HIS A 217 19.98 5.42 2.20
N PHE A 218 19.57 5.13 3.43
CA PHE A 218 18.25 5.45 3.96
C PHE A 218 18.34 6.28 5.23
N THR A 219 17.68 7.43 5.21
CA THR A 219 17.36 8.21 6.39
C THR A 219 15.88 8.07 6.66
N TYR A 220 15.52 7.35 7.71
CA TYR A 220 14.13 7.05 8.10
C TYR A 220 13.77 7.83 9.35
N GLU A 221 12.71 8.64 9.29
CA GLU A 221 12.28 9.49 10.39
C GLU A 221 10.80 9.24 10.69
N VAL A 222 10.48 9.05 11.97
CA VAL A 222 9.11 8.90 12.44
C VAL A 222 8.78 10.03 13.42
N THR A 223 7.81 10.85 13.07
CA THR A 223 7.25 11.89 13.94
C THR A 223 5.93 11.36 14.53
N TYR A 224 5.89 11.17 15.84
CA TYR A 224 4.74 10.58 16.54
C TYR A 224 3.73 11.63 16.98
N LYS A 225 2.46 11.24 17.11
CA LYS A 225 1.41 12.05 17.73
C LYS A 225 1.55 12.12 19.25
N ASP A 226 2.10 11.07 19.87
CA ASP A 226 2.39 10.99 21.30
C ASP A 226 3.90 11.05 21.56
N TRP A 227 4.36 12.13 22.22
CA TRP A 227 5.75 12.32 22.60
C TRP A 227 6.33 11.20 23.50
N LYS A 228 5.48 10.47 24.24
CA LYS A 228 5.93 9.35 25.09
C LYS A 228 6.46 8.18 24.25
N LYS A 229 5.85 7.93 23.07
CA LYS A 229 6.34 6.91 22.14
C LYS A 229 7.78 7.19 21.68
N VAL A 230 8.15 8.46 21.49
CA VAL A 230 9.52 8.83 21.05
C VAL A 230 10.57 8.26 21.98
N TYR A 231 10.38 8.43 23.30
CA TYR A 231 11.33 7.90 24.28
C TYR A 231 11.42 6.37 24.21
N THR A 232 10.29 5.68 24.22
CA THR A 232 10.25 4.22 24.17
C THR A 232 10.88 3.68 22.88
N MET A 233 10.54 4.26 21.74
CA MET A 233 11.01 3.79 20.41
C MET A 233 12.46 4.20 20.13
N SER A 234 13.02 5.17 20.86
CA SER A 234 14.45 5.51 20.76
C SER A 234 15.40 4.41 21.25
N PHE A 235 14.88 3.40 21.97
CA PHE A 235 15.65 2.22 22.35
C PHE A 235 15.73 1.13 21.28
N TYR A 236 15.02 1.31 20.16
CA TYR A 236 15.21 0.40 19.03
C TYR A 236 16.65 0.52 18.51
N PRO A 237 17.37 -0.59 18.24
CA PRO A 237 18.78 -0.56 17.83
C PRO A 237 19.02 0.37 16.63
N GLY A 238 19.96 1.31 16.80
CA GLY A 238 20.29 2.31 15.77
C GLY A 238 19.39 3.54 15.72
N MET A 239 18.25 3.53 16.40
CA MET A 239 17.33 4.67 16.45
C MET A 239 17.90 5.79 17.32
N GLN A 240 17.79 7.01 16.86
CA GLN A 240 18.25 8.22 17.54
C GLN A 240 17.09 9.19 17.72
N ARG A 241 16.96 9.76 18.90
CA ARG A 241 16.00 10.84 19.15
C ARG A 241 16.50 12.14 18.55
N VAL A 242 15.71 12.74 17.66
CA VAL A 242 16.02 14.02 16.99
C VAL A 242 15.45 15.20 17.78
N ASP A 243 14.20 15.10 18.18
CA ASP A 243 13.49 16.13 18.94
C ASP A 243 12.44 15.53 19.89
N THR A 244 11.47 16.35 20.35
CA THR A 244 10.42 15.92 21.27
C THR A 244 9.49 14.88 20.67
N PHE A 245 9.28 14.89 19.35
CA PHE A 245 8.29 14.07 18.67
C PHE A 245 8.89 13.13 17.62
N THR A 246 10.20 13.24 17.30
CA THR A 246 10.80 12.57 16.15
C THR A 246 11.98 11.70 16.56
N ASN A 247 11.96 10.47 16.06
CA ASN A 247 13.11 9.57 16.03
C ASN A 247 13.60 9.36 14.60
N LYS A 248 14.92 9.09 14.44
CA LYS A 248 15.59 8.86 13.17
C LYS A 248 16.45 7.60 13.21
N LEU A 249 16.45 6.84 12.10
CA LEU A 249 17.36 5.72 11.82
C LEU A 249 18.08 5.99 10.51
N GLU A 250 19.37 5.73 10.46
CA GLU A 250 20.18 5.76 9.23
C GLU A 250 20.80 4.39 8.98
N THR A 251 20.70 3.88 7.76
CA THR A 251 21.23 2.57 7.35
C THR A 251 21.36 2.48 5.82
N ASP A 252 22.22 1.56 5.35
CA ASP A 252 22.37 1.22 3.93
C ASP A 252 21.57 -0.03 3.55
N ARG A 253 20.80 -0.62 4.48
CA ARG A 253 20.09 -1.87 4.27
C ARG A 253 18.58 -1.68 4.33
N TRP A 254 17.89 -2.00 3.22
CA TRP A 254 16.44 -1.92 3.17
C TRP A 254 15.73 -2.76 4.24
N MET A 255 16.26 -3.96 4.54
CA MET A 255 15.69 -4.83 5.57
C MET A 255 15.69 -4.18 6.96
N ASP A 256 16.65 -3.32 7.27
CA ASP A 256 16.67 -2.62 8.56
C ASP A 256 15.52 -1.60 8.64
N ILE A 257 15.20 -0.93 7.52
CA ILE A 257 14.08 0.02 7.44
C ILE A 257 12.74 -0.68 7.66
N VAL A 258 12.45 -1.75 6.91
CA VAL A 258 11.15 -2.46 7.06
C VAL A 258 11.03 -3.12 8.43
N THR A 259 12.17 -3.60 9.00
CA THR A 259 12.20 -4.15 10.36
C THR A 259 11.94 -3.05 11.39
N ALA A 260 12.66 -1.92 11.31
CA ALA A 260 12.42 -0.79 12.20
C ALA A 260 10.96 -0.34 12.12
N HIS A 261 10.42 -0.15 10.91
CA HIS A 261 9.03 0.25 10.70
C HIS A 261 8.05 -0.69 11.40
N CYS A 262 8.26 -1.99 11.30
CA CYS A 262 7.42 -3.02 11.94
C CYS A 262 7.37 -2.90 13.49
N PHE A 263 8.46 -2.44 14.11
CA PHE A 263 8.55 -2.35 15.58
C PHE A 263 8.26 -0.96 16.14
N VAL A 264 8.55 0.12 15.38
CA VAL A 264 8.48 1.47 15.95
C VAL A 264 7.19 2.22 15.60
N VAL A 265 6.44 1.77 14.60
CA VAL A 265 5.21 2.46 14.15
C VAL A 265 3.96 1.88 14.82
N TYR A 266 3.93 0.59 15.14
CA TYR A 266 2.78 -0.13 15.75
C TYR A 266 2.63 0.00 17.27
#